data_fd32a76679a13daed694da2b9d146968
#
_entry.id   fd32a76679a13daed694da2b9d146968
#
_cell.length_a   1.000
_cell.length_b   1.000
_cell.length_c   1.000
_cell.angle_alpha   90.00
_cell.angle_beta   90.00
_cell.angle_gamma   90.00
#
_symmetry.space_group_name_H-M   'P 1'
#
loop_
_entity.id
_entity.type
_entity.pdbx_description
1 polymer ?
#
loop_
_entity_poly.entity_id
_entity_poly.type
_entity_poly.pdbx_seq_one_letter_code
_entity_poly.pdbx_strand_id
1 'polypeptide(L)' 'MATIPEVLTLAIQHHRAGRLPEAEALYRQILQAQPRHPEALHLLGMIAYQVGKHEVA' A
#
# COMPACT_ATOMS: atom_id res chain seq x y z
N MET A 1 -11.89 1.79 16.27
CA MET A 1 -11.47 1.01 15.08
C MET A 1 -11.03 1.96 13.98
N ALA A 2 -9.97 1.60 13.29
CA ALA A 2 -9.49 2.43 12.19
C ALA A 2 -10.44 2.33 11.00
N THR A 3 -10.74 3.47 10.39
CA THR A 3 -11.54 3.52 9.17
C THR A 3 -10.65 3.30 7.94
N ILE A 4 -11.25 3.01 6.80
CA ILE A 4 -10.50 2.85 5.55
C ILE A 4 -9.65 4.08 5.23
N PRO A 5 -10.18 5.31 5.30
CA PRO A 5 -9.34 6.50 5.07
C PRO A 5 -8.18 6.63 6.05
N GLU A 6 -8.37 6.25 7.31
CA GLU A 6 -7.29 6.29 8.29
C GLU A 6 -6.19 5.28 7.96
N VAL A 7 -6.57 4.07 7.61
CA VAL A 7 -5.61 3.03 7.23
C VAL A 7 -4.86 3.45 5.97
N LEU A 8 -5.56 4.04 5.01
CA LEU A 8 -4.94 4.52 3.78
C LEU A 8 -3.90 5.62 4.08
N THR A 9 -4.25 6.56 4.95
CA THR A 9 -3.31 7.62 5.34
C THR A 9 -2.07 7.04 5.97
N LEU A 10 -2.24 6.07 6.87
CA LEU A 10 -1.11 5.42 7.52
C LEU A 10 -0.23 4.68 6.52
N ALA A 11 -0.86 3.98 5.58
CA ALA A 11 -0.15 3.26 4.55
C ALA A 11 0.70 4.21 3.70
N ILE A 12 0.14 5.36 3.33
CA ILE A 12 0.86 6.35 2.55
C ILE A 12 2.05 6.92 3.34
N GLN A 13 1.87 7.14 4.63
CA GLN A 13 2.97 7.61 5.48
C GLN A 13 4.13 6.63 5.49
N HIS A 14 3.84 5.33 5.66
CA HIS A 14 4.87 4.30 5.58
C HIS A 14 5.51 4.25 4.21
N HIS A 15 4.71 4.36 3.16
CA HIS A 15 5.19 4.34 1.79
C HIS A 15 6.22 5.46 1.57
N ARG A 16 5.89 6.68 1.99
CA ARG A 16 6.77 7.83 1.84
C ARG A 16 8.04 7.72 2.68
N ALA A 17 7.95 7.03 3.81
CA ALA A 17 9.09 6.83 4.69
C ALA A 17 10.00 5.70 4.20
N GLY A 18 9.65 5.03 3.11
CA GLY A 18 10.42 3.92 2.59
C GLY A 18 10.11 2.59 3.26
N ARG A 19 9.12 2.55 4.12
CA ARG A 19 8.71 1.32 4.82
C ARG A 19 7.72 0.55 3.95
N LEU A 20 8.21 0.02 2.85
CA LEU A 20 7.36 -0.60 1.84
C LEU A 20 6.62 -1.85 2.34
N PRO A 21 7.25 -2.77 3.12
CA PRO A 21 6.50 -3.92 3.64
C PRO A 21 5.32 -3.52 4.51
N GLU A 22 5.49 -2.51 5.36
CA GLU A 22 4.40 -2.03 6.23
C GLU A 22 3.29 -1.40 5.40
N ALA A 23 3.66 -0.58 4.43
CA ALA A 23 2.66 0.03 3.54
C ALA A 23 1.90 -1.04 2.76
N GLU A 24 2.59 -2.02 2.24
CA GLU A 24 1.97 -3.12 1.50
C GLU A 24 0.94 -3.85 2.36
N ALA A 25 1.30 -4.17 3.59
CA ALA A 25 0.39 -4.87 4.50
C ALA A 25 -0.89 -4.07 4.73
N LEU A 26 -0.76 -2.74 4.89
CA LEU A 26 -1.92 -1.89 5.12
C LEU A 26 -2.78 -1.77 3.86
N TYR A 27 -2.17 -1.63 2.68
CA TYR A 27 -2.95 -1.62 1.43
C TYR A 27 -3.71 -2.93 1.26
N ARG A 28 -3.12 -4.07 1.60
CA ARG A 28 -3.79 -5.35 1.51
C ARG A 28 -4.97 -5.46 2.47
N GLN A 29 -4.84 -4.88 3.68
CA GLN A 29 -5.97 -4.82 4.61
C GLN A 29 -7.14 -4.05 4.01
N ILE A 30 -6.86 -2.92 3.36
CA ILE A 30 -7.89 -2.13 2.70
C ILE A 30 -8.56 -2.97 1.61
N LEU A 31 -7.79 -3.69 0.83
CA LEU A 31 -8.32 -4.49 -0.26
C LEU A 31 -9.12 -5.71 0.22
N GLN A 32 -8.85 -6.20 1.44
CA GLN A 32 -9.67 -7.24 2.03
C GLN A 32 -11.09 -6.74 2.31
N ALA A 33 -11.20 -5.48 2.76
CA ALA A 33 -12.49 -4.86 3.03
C ALA A 33 -13.14 -4.32 1.76
N GLN A 34 -12.33 -3.75 0.87
CA GLN A 34 -12.80 -3.14 -0.37
C GLN A 34 -11.91 -3.58 -1.54
N PRO A 35 -12.20 -4.76 -2.14
CA PRO A 35 -11.32 -5.32 -3.18
C PRO A 35 -11.15 -4.44 -4.41
N ARG A 36 -12.06 -3.48 -4.63
CA ARG A 36 -11.99 -2.59 -5.78
C ARG A 36 -11.57 -1.17 -5.41
N HIS A 37 -10.95 -1.00 -4.25
CA HIS A 37 -10.50 0.32 -3.82
C HIS A 37 -9.42 0.82 -4.78
N PRO A 38 -9.69 1.88 -5.60
CA PRO A 38 -8.77 2.25 -6.67
C PRO A 38 -7.43 2.77 -6.17
N GLU A 39 -7.42 3.58 -5.13
CA GLU A 39 -6.17 4.11 -4.59
C GLU A 39 -5.30 3.01 -4.02
N ALA A 40 -5.89 2.07 -3.27
CA ALA A 40 -5.13 0.98 -2.69
C ALA A 40 -4.54 0.08 -3.78
N LEU A 41 -5.32 -0.22 -4.83
CA LEU A 41 -4.83 -0.99 -5.95
C LEU A 41 -3.68 -0.28 -6.66
N HIS A 42 -3.84 1.01 -6.91
CA HIS A 42 -2.83 1.80 -7.59
C HIS A 42 -1.53 1.87 -6.78
N LEU A 43 -1.64 2.20 -5.50
CA LEU A 43 -0.47 2.36 -4.65
C LEU A 43 0.23 1.04 -4.37
N LEU A 44 -0.53 -0.04 -4.21
CA LEU A 44 0.06 -1.36 -4.07
C LEU A 44 0.80 -1.77 -5.35
N GLY A 45 0.24 -1.44 -6.51
CA GLY A 45 0.91 -1.67 -7.78
C GLY A 45 2.21 -0.90 -7.90
N MET A 46 2.25 0.34 -7.40
CA MET A 46 3.47 1.14 -7.40
C MET A 46 4.55 0.49 -6.52
N ILE A 47 4.17 -0.03 -5.36
CA ILE A 47 5.12 -0.73 -4.50
C ILE A 47 5.67 -1.97 -5.19
N ALA A 48 4.82 -2.75 -5.82
CA ALA A 48 5.24 -3.94 -6.54
C ALA A 48 6.21 -3.60 -7.66
N TYR A 49 5.96 -2.49 -8.36
CA TYR A 49 6.86 -2.02 -9.40
C TYR A 49 8.23 -1.64 -8.83
N GLN A 50 8.24 -0.90 -7.71
CA GLN A 50 9.48 -0.46 -7.09
C GLN A 50 10.32 -1.65 -6.62
N VAL A 51 9.67 -2.63 -5.99
CA VAL A 51 10.35 -3.83 -5.51
C VAL A 51 10.91 -4.64 -6.70
N GLY A 52 10.11 -4.82 -7.72
CA GLY A 52 10.55 -5.54 -8.93
C GLY A 52 11.71 -4.85 -9.61
N LYS A 53 11.68 -3.53 -9.69
CA LYS A 53 12.76 -2.76 -10.29
C LYS A 53 14.07 -2.91 -9.50
N HIS A 54 13.96 -2.97 -8.18
CA HIS A 54 15.11 -3.16 -7.31
C HIS A 54 15.75 -4.52 -7.52
N GLU A 55 14.92 -5.55 -7.69
CA GLU A 55 15.41 -6.92 -7.87
C GLU A 55 16.08 -7.11 -9.23
N VAL A 56 15.61 -6.42 -10.24
CA VAL A 56 16.15 -6.54 -11.60
C VAL A 56 17.48 -5.80 -11.73
N ALA A 57 17.68 -4.78 -10.93
CA ALA A 57 18.93 -4.03 -10.95
C ALA A 57 20.02 -4.78 -10.23
#